data_9a3f68b0be4a83e352a3e2421d06b81c
#
_entry.id   9a3f68b0be4a83e352a3e2421d06b81c
#
_cell.length_a   1.000
_cell.length_b   1.000
_cell.length_c   1.000
_cell.angle_alpha   90.00
_cell.angle_beta   90.00
_cell.angle_gamma   90.00
#
_symmetry.space_group_name_H-M   'P 1'
#
loop_
_entity.id
_entity.type
_entity.pdbx_description
1 polymer ?
#
loop_
_entity_poly.entity_id
_entity_poly.type
_entity_poly.pdbx_seq_one_letter_code
_entity_poly.pdbx_strand_id
1 'polypeptide(L)'
;MKGAAVNMQMNNQSDTGENSQARGFRVLLCDPAGSVNQPAPAGEELVASPLRCLDRATDRRPGIIVLRFHSMPVRELEALLELSALLKRNRHTRSIPVLALLHAKHRKLLEALQLAGVDFAHHAGDIALDAQQIRGIIEGLGPDDRLAQQLASLCPFLHYNSIDPHHEMTVCGAYLDRMVLGGRRLREICETGDHLRCEYYLNPRRSA
;
A
#
# COMPACT_ATOMS: atom_id res chain seq x y z
N MET A 1 66.40 -42.92 -32.34
CA MET A 1 65.89 -42.65 -30.92
C MET A 1 64.79 -41.63 -31.06
N LYS A 2 63.54 -42.05 -30.76
CA LYS A 2 62.32 -41.24 -30.95
C LYS A 2 62.02 -40.47 -29.69
N GLY A 3 62.02 -39.17 -29.80
CA GLY A 3 61.57 -38.29 -28.75
C GLY A 3 60.07 -37.98 -28.92
N ALA A 4 59.26 -38.35 -27.92
CA ALA A 4 57.85 -38.08 -27.90
C ALA A 4 57.60 -36.65 -27.34
N ALA A 5 56.93 -35.81 -28.13
CA ALA A 5 56.41 -34.52 -27.70
C ALA A 5 55.08 -34.71 -26.99
N VAL A 6 55.02 -34.31 -25.72
CA VAL A 6 53.81 -34.28 -24.92
C VAL A 6 53.08 -32.99 -25.23
N ASN A 7 51.91 -33.11 -25.82
CA ASN A 7 51.01 -32.00 -26.17
C ASN A 7 50.18 -31.68 -24.93
N MET A 8 50.46 -30.56 -24.28
CA MET A 8 49.76 -30.08 -23.09
C MET A 8 48.61 -29.14 -23.56
N GLN A 9 47.42 -29.70 -23.74
CA GLN A 9 46.21 -28.95 -24.02
C GLN A 9 45.78 -28.23 -22.74
N MET A 10 45.99 -26.94 -22.68
CA MET A 10 45.36 -26.07 -21.71
C MET A 10 43.88 -25.93 -22.04
N ASN A 11 43.04 -26.63 -21.25
CA ASN A 11 41.60 -26.40 -21.21
C ASN A 11 41.31 -25.08 -20.53
N ASN A 12 41.14 -24.03 -21.31
CA ASN A 12 40.63 -22.76 -20.86
C ASN A 12 39.09 -22.86 -20.79
N GLN A 13 38.57 -23.49 -19.74
CA GLN A 13 37.15 -23.38 -19.39
C GLN A 13 36.91 -21.98 -18.84
N SER A 14 36.43 -21.12 -19.73
CA SER A 14 35.83 -19.84 -19.38
C SER A 14 34.56 -20.12 -18.60
N ASP A 15 34.70 -20.12 -17.29
CA ASP A 15 33.57 -20.19 -16.35
C ASP A 15 32.88 -18.79 -16.31
N THR A 16 32.21 -18.46 -17.42
CA THR A 16 31.21 -17.39 -17.41
C THR A 16 29.94 -17.98 -16.85
N GLY A 17 30.00 -18.34 -15.55
CA GLY A 17 28.83 -18.75 -14.78
C GLY A 17 27.84 -17.61 -14.75
N GLU A 18 26.77 -17.84 -15.47
CA GLU A 18 25.50 -17.16 -15.41
C GLU A 18 25.02 -17.01 -13.97
N ASN A 19 25.44 -15.95 -13.29
CA ASN A 19 24.80 -15.53 -12.05
C ASN A 19 23.81 -14.39 -12.34
N SER A 20 23.04 -14.57 -13.39
CA SER A 20 21.80 -13.85 -13.66
C SER A 20 20.64 -14.59 -13.00
N GLN A 21 20.79 -14.90 -11.71
CA GLN A 21 19.61 -15.19 -10.92
C GLN A 21 18.72 -13.96 -10.99
N ALA A 22 17.66 -14.08 -11.78
CA ALA A 22 16.54 -13.16 -11.82
C ALA A 22 16.29 -12.71 -10.39
N ARG A 23 16.56 -11.43 -10.08
CA ARG A 23 16.20 -10.82 -8.81
C ARG A 23 14.68 -10.79 -8.80
N GLY A 24 14.10 -11.93 -8.39
CA GLY A 24 12.67 -12.07 -8.24
C GLY A 24 12.17 -10.86 -7.44
N PHE A 25 11.16 -10.22 -7.96
CA PHE A 25 10.50 -9.09 -7.33
C PHE A 25 10.16 -9.50 -5.90
N ARG A 26 10.84 -8.90 -4.93
CA ARG A 26 10.66 -9.24 -3.51
C ARG A 26 9.59 -8.34 -2.94
N VAL A 27 8.53 -8.94 -2.46
CA VAL A 27 7.44 -8.27 -1.76
C VAL A 27 7.61 -8.45 -0.26
N LEU A 28 7.56 -7.37 0.50
CA LEU A 28 7.45 -7.40 1.95
C LEU A 28 6.04 -6.96 2.33
N LEU A 29 5.25 -7.88 2.86
CA LEU A 29 3.88 -7.63 3.30
C LEU A 29 3.84 -7.50 4.84
N CYS A 30 3.32 -6.38 5.34
CA CYS A 30 3.02 -6.16 6.74
C CYS A 30 1.51 -6.27 6.97
N ASP A 31 1.10 -7.32 7.69
CA ASP A 31 -0.29 -7.57 8.06
C ASP A 31 -0.39 -7.85 9.57
N PRO A 32 -0.58 -6.83 10.42
CA PRO A 32 -0.67 -7.02 11.87
C PRO A 32 -1.84 -7.89 12.31
N ALA A 33 -2.93 -7.91 11.55
CA ALA A 33 -4.11 -8.72 11.87
C ALA A 33 -3.95 -10.21 11.59
N GLY A 34 -2.92 -10.58 10.81
CA GLY A 34 -2.70 -11.98 10.46
C GLY A 34 -3.79 -12.56 9.56
N SER A 35 -4.44 -11.73 8.76
CA SER A 35 -5.56 -12.13 7.90
C SER A 35 -5.10 -12.88 6.64
N VAL A 36 -3.80 -12.88 6.34
CA VAL A 36 -3.20 -13.66 5.24
C VAL A 36 -2.76 -15.02 5.77
N ASN A 37 -3.58 -16.03 5.56
CA ASN A 37 -3.40 -17.38 6.14
C ASN A 37 -2.51 -18.33 5.32
N GLN A 38 -1.76 -17.86 4.34
CA GLN A 38 -0.97 -18.73 3.47
C GLN A 38 0.53 -18.48 3.64
N PRO A 39 1.36 -19.55 3.55
CA PRO A 39 2.80 -19.38 3.50
C PRO A 39 3.16 -18.50 2.31
N ALA A 40 4.01 -17.50 2.56
CA ALA A 40 4.45 -16.58 1.52
C ALA A 40 5.14 -17.37 0.38
N PRO A 41 4.76 -17.18 -0.88
CA PRO A 41 5.45 -17.76 -2.02
C PRO A 41 6.92 -17.36 -2.08
N ALA A 42 7.71 -18.08 -2.88
CA ALA A 42 9.11 -17.74 -3.06
C ALA A 42 9.28 -16.28 -3.55
N GLY A 43 10.04 -15.49 -2.80
CA GLY A 43 10.26 -14.06 -3.08
C GLY A 43 9.33 -13.10 -2.34
N GLU A 44 8.39 -13.59 -1.55
CA GLU A 44 7.51 -12.80 -0.67
C GLU A 44 7.84 -13.08 0.80
N GLU A 45 7.73 -12.07 1.64
CA GLU A 45 7.90 -12.19 3.08
C GLU A 45 6.71 -11.52 3.78
N LEU A 46 6.04 -12.28 4.65
CA LEU A 46 4.93 -11.82 5.47
C LEU A 46 5.43 -11.54 6.88
N VAL A 47 5.12 -10.38 7.43
CA VAL A 47 5.40 -9.99 8.80
C VAL A 47 4.14 -9.46 9.48
N ALA A 48 3.92 -9.85 10.73
CA ALA A 48 2.76 -9.43 11.52
C ALA A 48 3.05 -8.22 12.44
N SER A 49 4.24 -7.61 12.34
CA SER A 49 4.64 -6.53 13.24
C SER A 49 5.27 -5.38 12.49
N PRO A 50 4.83 -4.12 12.72
CA PRO A 50 5.44 -2.93 12.14
C PRO A 50 6.95 -2.84 12.38
N LEU A 51 7.42 -3.19 13.58
CA LEU A 51 8.84 -3.17 13.91
C LEU A 51 9.63 -4.18 13.05
N ARG A 52 9.14 -5.41 12.94
CA ARG A 52 9.76 -6.42 12.07
C ARG A 52 9.74 -6.02 10.61
N CYS A 53 8.70 -5.32 10.18
CA CYS A 53 8.62 -4.80 8.81
C CYS A 53 9.74 -3.80 8.54
N LEU A 54 9.99 -2.86 9.45
CA LEU A 54 11.08 -1.89 9.33
C LEU A 54 12.46 -2.56 9.27
N ASP A 55 12.72 -3.53 10.15
CA ASP A 55 13.97 -4.30 10.17
C ASP A 55 14.17 -5.04 8.84
N ARG A 56 13.15 -5.78 8.38
CA ARG A 56 13.23 -6.53 7.12
C ARG A 56 13.38 -5.63 5.90
N ALA A 57 12.66 -4.50 5.87
CA ALA A 57 12.78 -3.52 4.79
C ALA A 57 14.21 -2.96 4.70
N THR A 58 14.85 -2.71 5.85
CA THR A 58 16.21 -2.18 5.92
C THR A 58 17.26 -3.21 5.48
N ASP A 59 17.12 -4.45 5.98
CA ASP A 59 18.09 -5.53 5.74
C ASP A 59 18.01 -6.09 4.32
N ARG A 60 16.80 -6.32 3.83
CA ARG A 60 16.57 -7.07 2.58
C ARG A 60 16.26 -6.21 1.36
N ARG A 61 15.87 -4.95 1.56
CA ARG A 61 15.55 -3.98 0.51
C ARG A 61 14.60 -4.58 -0.54
N PRO A 62 13.34 -4.87 -0.19
CA PRO A 62 12.36 -5.42 -1.11
C PRO A 62 12.11 -4.47 -2.28
N GLY A 63 11.53 -4.98 -3.37
CA GLY A 63 11.13 -4.17 -4.52
C GLY A 63 9.90 -3.32 -4.22
N ILE A 64 9.04 -3.78 -3.30
CA ILE A 64 7.86 -3.04 -2.81
C ILE A 64 7.54 -3.47 -1.37
N ILE A 65 7.02 -2.54 -0.58
CA ILE A 65 6.46 -2.80 0.75
C ILE A 65 4.95 -2.61 0.67
N VAL A 66 4.21 -3.61 1.14
CA VAL A 66 2.74 -3.60 1.17
C VAL A 66 2.30 -3.52 2.63
N LEU A 67 1.51 -2.53 2.97
CA LEU A 67 0.95 -2.32 4.30
C LEU A 67 -0.56 -2.54 4.24
N ARG A 68 -1.08 -3.48 5.04
CA ARG A 68 -2.50 -3.81 5.02
C ARG A 68 -3.24 -3.05 6.12
N PHE A 69 -4.15 -2.18 5.69
CA PHE A 69 -5.08 -1.43 6.53
C PHE A 69 -6.48 -2.07 6.40
N HIS A 70 -6.89 -2.80 7.40
CA HIS A 70 -8.23 -3.37 7.52
C HIS A 70 -8.92 -2.76 8.75
N SER A 71 -10.13 -3.23 9.10
CA SER A 71 -10.75 -2.83 10.36
C SER A 71 -9.89 -3.28 11.54
N MET A 72 -9.23 -2.32 12.19
CA MET A 72 -8.24 -2.57 13.24
C MET A 72 -8.38 -1.55 14.38
N PRO A 73 -7.91 -1.87 15.59
CA PRO A 73 -7.83 -0.93 16.69
C PRO A 73 -7.00 0.32 16.33
N VAL A 74 -7.35 1.47 16.89
CA VAL A 74 -6.69 2.76 16.63
C VAL A 74 -5.18 2.68 16.82
N ARG A 75 -4.71 1.96 17.85
CA ARG A 75 -3.27 1.79 18.12
C ARG A 75 -2.52 1.07 16.99
N GLU A 76 -3.14 0.09 16.36
CA GLU A 76 -2.54 -0.63 15.22
C GLU A 76 -2.51 0.25 13.98
N LEU A 77 -3.58 1.02 13.76
CA LEU A 77 -3.65 2.01 12.69
C LEU A 77 -2.54 3.06 12.84
N GLU A 78 -2.39 3.63 14.03
CA GLU A 78 -1.33 4.60 14.35
C GLU A 78 0.06 4.00 14.13
N ALA A 79 0.29 2.76 14.59
CA ALA A 79 1.57 2.07 14.41
C ALA A 79 1.92 1.84 12.92
N LEU A 80 0.94 1.53 12.06
CA LEU A 80 1.15 1.41 10.62
C LEU A 80 1.41 2.77 9.94
N LEU A 81 0.73 3.83 10.37
CA LEU A 81 0.99 5.18 9.88
C LEU A 81 2.40 5.66 10.28
N GLU A 82 2.81 5.39 11.52
CA GLU A 82 4.15 5.69 12.00
C GLU A 82 5.21 4.89 11.25
N LEU A 83 4.99 3.58 11.03
CA LEU A 83 5.84 2.75 10.18
C LEU A 83 5.98 3.36 8.77
N SER A 84 4.87 3.77 8.15
CA SER A 84 4.87 4.39 6.83
C SER A 84 5.79 5.61 6.78
N ALA A 85 5.66 6.50 7.77
CA ALA A 85 6.49 7.70 7.88
C ALA A 85 7.97 7.36 8.14
N LEU A 86 8.26 6.35 8.97
CA LEU A 86 9.63 5.90 9.24
C LEU A 86 10.28 5.30 7.99
N LEU A 87 9.57 4.45 7.23
CA LEU A 87 10.06 3.89 5.97
C LEU A 87 10.45 4.98 4.97
N LYS A 88 9.68 6.06 4.88
CA LYS A 88 9.92 7.15 3.94
C LYS A 88 10.97 8.17 4.41
N ARG A 89 11.20 8.27 5.71
CA ARG A 89 12.27 9.10 6.29
C ARG A 89 13.63 8.40 6.31
N ASN A 90 13.65 7.09 6.42
CA ASN A 90 14.88 6.32 6.50
C ASN A 90 15.61 6.29 5.15
N ARG A 91 16.88 6.71 5.12
CA ARG A 91 17.72 6.77 3.91
C ARG A 91 17.84 5.44 3.15
N HIS A 92 17.70 4.30 3.84
CA HIS A 92 17.86 2.96 3.25
C HIS A 92 16.56 2.42 2.62
N THR A 93 15.41 2.94 3.04
CA THR A 93 14.09 2.44 2.60
C THR A 93 13.26 3.47 1.86
N ARG A 94 13.58 4.77 1.93
CA ARG A 94 12.78 5.86 1.32
C ARG A 94 12.52 5.71 -0.18
N SER A 95 13.43 5.04 -0.91
CA SER A 95 13.29 4.80 -2.35
C SER A 95 12.44 3.57 -2.67
N ILE A 96 12.11 2.76 -1.68
CA ILE A 96 11.27 1.58 -1.87
C ILE A 96 9.82 2.05 -1.99
N PRO A 97 9.09 1.66 -3.05
CA PRO A 97 7.66 1.95 -3.15
C PRO A 97 6.89 1.35 -1.99
N VAL A 98 5.94 2.12 -1.45
CA VAL A 98 5.02 1.67 -0.39
C VAL A 98 3.60 1.70 -0.93
N LEU A 99 2.92 0.56 -0.86
CA LEU A 99 1.52 0.38 -1.22
C LEU A 99 0.68 0.17 0.05
N ALA A 100 -0.33 0.99 0.25
CA ALA A 100 -1.36 0.79 1.26
C ALA A 100 -2.55 0.02 0.66
N LEU A 101 -2.84 -1.17 1.18
CA LEU A 101 -4.06 -1.92 0.88
C LEU A 101 -5.14 -1.54 1.89
N LEU A 102 -6.23 -0.93 1.40
CA LEU A 102 -7.28 -0.34 2.22
C LEU A 102 -8.55 -1.18 2.15
N HIS A 103 -9.26 -1.35 3.28
CA HIS A 103 -10.58 -1.97 3.30
C HIS A 103 -11.70 -1.00 2.91
N ALA A 104 -11.53 0.29 3.21
CA ALA A 104 -12.48 1.35 2.91
C ALA A 104 -11.78 2.61 2.40
N LYS A 105 -12.48 3.39 1.59
CA LYS A 105 -12.02 4.70 1.15
C LYS A 105 -12.33 5.70 2.27
N HIS A 106 -11.31 6.01 3.06
CA HIS A 106 -11.43 6.94 4.16
C HIS A 106 -10.50 8.12 3.96
N ARG A 107 -11.05 9.32 3.73
CA ARG A 107 -10.28 10.51 3.35
C ARG A 107 -9.20 10.87 4.36
N LYS A 108 -9.53 10.91 5.67
CA LYS A 108 -8.53 11.22 6.72
C LYS A 108 -7.36 10.22 6.73
N LEU A 109 -7.64 8.94 6.48
CA LEU A 109 -6.58 7.91 6.38
C LEU A 109 -5.69 8.18 5.17
N LEU A 110 -6.27 8.46 4.00
CA LEU A 110 -5.50 8.79 2.80
C LEU A 110 -4.66 10.06 2.98
N GLU A 111 -5.20 11.09 3.64
CA GLU A 111 -4.45 12.31 3.99
C GLU A 111 -3.26 12.00 4.91
N ALA A 112 -3.47 11.17 5.94
CA ALA A 112 -2.39 10.75 6.84
C ALA A 112 -1.31 9.94 6.12
N LEU A 113 -1.71 9.01 5.21
CA LEU A 113 -0.79 8.24 4.39
C LEU A 113 0.00 9.14 3.42
N GLN A 114 -0.63 10.17 2.86
CA GLN A 114 0.03 11.14 1.99
C GLN A 114 1.08 11.95 2.77
N LEU A 115 0.76 12.38 3.98
CA LEU A 115 1.71 13.06 4.87
C LEU A 115 2.89 12.14 5.26
N ALA A 116 2.63 10.84 5.40
CA ALA A 116 3.65 9.84 5.66
C ALA A 116 4.52 9.54 4.42
N GLY A 117 4.13 9.99 3.23
CA GLY A 117 4.88 9.82 1.98
C GLY A 117 4.63 8.48 1.27
N VAL A 118 3.53 7.80 1.54
CA VAL A 118 3.12 6.56 0.86
C VAL A 118 2.87 6.84 -0.62
N ASP A 119 3.31 5.93 -1.50
CA ASP A 119 3.27 6.14 -2.95
C ASP A 119 1.95 5.73 -3.59
N PHE A 120 1.41 4.58 -3.15
CA PHE A 120 0.23 3.97 -3.75
C PHE A 120 -0.80 3.60 -2.67
N ALA A 121 -2.07 3.66 -3.04
CA ALA A 121 -3.18 3.14 -2.25
C ALA A 121 -4.13 2.38 -3.17
N HIS A 122 -4.53 1.17 -2.76
CA HIS A 122 -5.49 0.36 -3.50
C HIS A 122 -6.62 -0.09 -2.57
N HIS A 123 -7.86 0.04 -3.03
CA HIS A 123 -9.04 -0.35 -2.26
C HIS A 123 -9.35 -1.83 -2.53
N ALA A 124 -9.03 -2.67 -1.57
CA ALA A 124 -9.20 -4.12 -1.65
C ALA A 124 -10.53 -4.63 -1.04
N GLY A 125 -11.27 -3.76 -0.32
CA GLY A 125 -12.46 -4.17 0.43
C GLY A 125 -12.15 -5.07 1.62
N ASP A 126 -13.21 -5.68 2.18
CA ASP A 126 -13.11 -6.62 3.33
C ASP A 126 -12.75 -8.06 2.92
N ILE A 127 -12.30 -8.26 1.69
CA ILE A 127 -11.97 -9.59 1.18
C ILE A 127 -10.64 -10.05 1.80
N ALA A 128 -10.61 -11.29 2.29
CA ALA A 128 -9.35 -11.94 2.64
C ALA A 128 -8.53 -12.08 1.36
N LEU A 129 -7.42 -11.35 1.26
CA LEU A 129 -6.53 -11.42 0.11
C LEU A 129 -5.52 -12.56 0.30
N ASP A 130 -5.39 -13.39 -0.71
CA ASP A 130 -4.27 -14.32 -0.82
C ASP A 130 -3.04 -13.67 -1.48
N ALA A 131 -1.92 -14.37 -1.43
CA ALA A 131 -0.66 -13.88 -2.00
C ALA A 131 -0.75 -13.64 -3.53
N GLN A 132 -1.52 -14.45 -4.25
CA GLN A 132 -1.69 -14.30 -5.70
C GLN A 132 -2.50 -13.06 -6.05
N GLN A 133 -3.55 -12.77 -5.29
CA GLN A 133 -4.35 -11.55 -5.46
C GLN A 133 -3.53 -10.30 -5.16
N ILE A 134 -2.72 -10.33 -4.08
CA ILE A 134 -1.81 -9.21 -3.75
C ILE A 134 -0.80 -8.99 -4.89
N ARG A 135 -0.24 -10.04 -5.45
CA ARG A 135 0.67 -9.95 -6.59
C ARG A 135 -0.04 -9.36 -7.82
N GLY A 136 -1.24 -9.82 -8.13
CA GLY A 136 -2.05 -9.25 -9.21
C GLY A 136 -2.33 -7.76 -9.04
N ILE A 137 -2.60 -7.31 -7.80
CA ILE A 137 -2.74 -5.88 -7.49
C ILE A 137 -1.42 -5.13 -7.75
N ILE A 138 -0.29 -5.68 -7.29
CA ILE A 138 1.03 -5.03 -7.47
C ILE A 138 1.39 -4.93 -8.96
N GLU A 139 1.16 -5.98 -9.74
CA GLU A 139 1.42 -6.00 -11.18
C GLU A 139 0.49 -5.07 -11.97
N GLY A 140 -0.72 -4.86 -11.46
CA GLY A 140 -1.74 -3.98 -12.03
C GLY A 140 -1.64 -2.52 -11.60
N LEU A 141 -0.68 -2.14 -10.72
CA LEU A 141 -0.57 -0.76 -10.22
C LEU A 141 -0.41 0.25 -11.36
N GLY A 142 -1.33 1.21 -11.42
CA GLY A 142 -1.38 2.26 -12.43
C GLY A 142 -1.33 3.67 -11.85
N PRO A 143 -1.49 4.68 -12.72
CA PRO A 143 -1.58 6.07 -12.30
C PRO A 143 -2.71 6.33 -11.31
N ASP A 144 -3.83 5.63 -11.45
CA ASP A 144 -5.02 5.79 -10.61
C ASP A 144 -4.80 5.27 -9.18
N ASP A 145 -3.86 4.32 -8.98
CA ASP A 145 -3.49 3.82 -7.66
C ASP A 145 -2.50 4.75 -6.92
N ARG A 146 -2.02 5.81 -7.58
CA ARG A 146 -1.24 6.83 -6.89
C ARG A 146 -2.05 7.45 -5.76
N LEU A 147 -1.47 7.54 -4.57
CA LEU A 147 -2.17 8.03 -3.38
C LEU A 147 -2.78 9.42 -3.60
N ALA A 148 -2.06 10.32 -4.27
CA ALA A 148 -2.56 11.65 -4.61
C ALA A 148 -3.81 11.58 -5.50
N GLN A 149 -3.85 10.63 -6.45
CA GLN A 149 -5.00 10.46 -7.34
C GLN A 149 -6.20 9.86 -6.59
N GLN A 150 -5.94 8.86 -5.74
CA GLN A 150 -6.97 8.29 -4.85
C GLN A 150 -7.58 9.37 -3.95
N LEU A 151 -6.77 10.24 -3.38
CA LEU A 151 -7.25 11.35 -2.55
C LEU A 151 -8.01 12.41 -3.36
N ALA A 152 -7.56 12.71 -4.58
CA ALA A 152 -8.24 13.64 -5.48
C ALA A 152 -9.61 13.13 -5.97
N SER A 153 -9.80 11.80 -6.02
CA SER A 153 -11.09 11.21 -6.36
C SER A 153 -12.14 11.33 -5.26
N LEU A 154 -11.75 11.65 -4.02
CA LEU A 154 -12.65 11.80 -2.89
C LEU A 154 -13.09 13.24 -2.69
N CYS A 155 -14.38 13.44 -2.42
CA CYS A 155 -14.91 14.75 -2.10
C CYS A 155 -14.17 15.39 -0.90
N PRO A 156 -13.65 16.64 -1.01
CA PRO A 156 -12.94 17.30 0.08
C PRO A 156 -13.83 17.67 1.27
N PHE A 157 -15.15 17.61 1.10
CA PHE A 157 -16.14 17.88 2.14
C PHE A 157 -16.64 16.63 2.87
N LEU A 158 -15.93 15.49 2.75
CA LEU A 158 -16.23 14.32 3.56
C LEU A 158 -15.72 14.53 4.98
N HIS A 159 -16.66 14.57 5.93
CA HIS A 159 -16.37 14.61 7.36
C HIS A 159 -16.81 13.30 8.02
N TYR A 160 -16.07 12.90 9.04
CA TYR A 160 -16.29 11.65 9.76
C TYR A 160 -16.44 11.95 11.23
N ASN A 161 -17.63 11.68 11.75
CA ASN A 161 -17.99 11.91 13.15
C ASN A 161 -18.07 10.56 13.86
N SER A 162 -17.19 10.33 14.82
CA SER A 162 -17.23 9.15 15.66
C SER A 162 -18.49 9.18 16.52
N ILE A 163 -19.28 8.10 16.46
CA ILE A 163 -20.44 7.87 17.32
C ILE A 163 -19.98 7.14 18.57
N ASP A 164 -19.16 6.11 18.36
CA ASP A 164 -18.53 5.29 19.40
C ASP A 164 -17.19 4.73 18.87
N PRO A 165 -16.43 3.95 19.65
CA PRO A 165 -15.15 3.40 19.22
C PRO A 165 -15.19 2.51 17.95
N HIS A 166 -16.38 2.03 17.58
CA HIS A 166 -16.56 1.08 16.46
C HIS A 166 -17.42 1.65 15.32
N HIS A 167 -18.11 2.77 15.56
CA HIS A 167 -19.03 3.33 14.58
C HIS A 167 -18.71 4.78 14.27
N GLU A 168 -18.66 5.06 13.00
CA GLU A 168 -18.40 6.38 12.45
C GLU A 168 -19.52 6.76 11.48
N MET A 169 -19.94 8.00 11.55
CA MET A 169 -20.95 8.55 10.67
C MET A 169 -20.30 9.51 9.68
N THR A 170 -20.50 9.27 8.40
CA THR A 170 -20.01 10.18 7.36
C THR A 170 -21.04 11.25 7.06
N VAL A 171 -20.61 12.51 7.08
CA VAL A 171 -21.46 13.68 6.82
C VAL A 171 -20.86 14.57 5.73
N CYS A 172 -21.72 15.37 5.11
CA CYS A 172 -21.33 16.36 4.11
C CYS A 172 -21.01 17.70 4.77
N GLY A 173 -19.72 18.05 4.84
CA GLY A 173 -19.28 19.35 5.34
C GLY A 173 -19.63 20.53 4.44
N ALA A 174 -19.96 20.29 3.17
CA ALA A 174 -20.46 21.34 2.28
C ALA A 174 -21.90 21.76 2.59
N TYR A 175 -22.62 21.02 3.41
CA TYR A 175 -24.01 21.32 3.79
C TYR A 175 -24.16 21.45 5.32
N LEU A 176 -23.41 22.35 5.91
CA LEU A 176 -23.47 22.69 7.36
C LEU A 176 -23.29 21.47 8.30
N ASP A 177 -22.62 20.41 7.85
CA ASP A 177 -22.49 19.13 8.55
C ASP A 177 -23.82 18.48 8.96
N ARG A 178 -24.92 18.85 8.28
CA ARG A 178 -26.27 18.37 8.61
C ARG A 178 -26.74 17.21 7.77
N MET A 179 -26.03 16.89 6.68
CA MET A 179 -26.43 15.80 5.80
C MET A 179 -25.59 14.56 6.07
N VAL A 180 -26.22 13.54 6.63
CA VAL A 180 -25.65 12.20 6.75
C VAL A 180 -25.58 11.57 5.38
N LEU A 181 -24.41 11.06 5.01
CA LEU A 181 -24.17 10.41 3.73
C LEU A 181 -24.41 8.90 3.87
N GLY A 182 -25.48 8.43 3.25
CA GLY A 182 -25.79 6.99 3.19
C GLY A 182 -25.20 6.32 1.94
N GLY A 183 -25.15 4.99 1.99
CA GLY A 183 -24.44 4.09 1.10
C GLY A 183 -24.38 4.44 -0.39
N ARG A 184 -25.50 4.80 -1.04
CA ARG A 184 -25.51 5.07 -2.48
C ARG A 184 -24.81 6.40 -2.81
N ARG A 185 -25.23 7.50 -2.17
CA ARG A 185 -24.66 8.83 -2.44
C ARG A 185 -23.19 8.91 -2.08
N LEU A 186 -22.79 8.27 -1.00
CA LEU A 186 -21.39 8.19 -0.59
C LEU A 186 -20.55 7.52 -1.67
N ARG A 187 -20.94 6.31 -2.09
CA ARG A 187 -20.15 5.51 -3.05
C ARG A 187 -20.18 6.04 -4.47
N GLU A 188 -21.33 6.52 -4.95
CA GLU A 188 -21.47 6.92 -6.35
C GLU A 188 -21.01 8.37 -6.62
N ILE A 189 -21.06 9.24 -5.62
CA ILE A 189 -20.74 10.67 -5.79
C ILE A 189 -19.52 11.06 -4.96
N CYS A 190 -19.55 10.86 -3.64
CA CYS A 190 -18.55 11.45 -2.77
C CYS A 190 -17.20 10.71 -2.78
N GLU A 191 -17.21 9.41 -3.08
CA GLU A 191 -16.01 8.56 -3.20
C GLU A 191 -15.52 8.39 -4.65
N THR A 192 -16.03 9.22 -5.55
CA THR A 192 -15.68 9.22 -6.99
C THR A 192 -15.44 10.63 -7.50
N GLY A 193 -14.90 10.76 -8.72
CA GLY A 193 -14.76 12.05 -9.40
C GLY A 193 -16.07 12.78 -9.68
N ASP A 194 -17.22 12.11 -9.54
CA ASP A 194 -18.55 12.72 -9.77
C ASP A 194 -18.92 13.76 -8.69
N HIS A 195 -18.20 13.80 -7.57
CA HIS A 195 -18.36 14.88 -6.60
C HIS A 195 -18.12 16.28 -7.19
N LEU A 196 -17.33 16.39 -8.26
CA LEU A 196 -17.07 17.65 -8.95
C LEU A 196 -18.33 18.25 -9.60
N ARG A 197 -19.38 17.43 -9.82
CA ARG A 197 -20.68 17.83 -10.36
C ARG A 197 -21.75 17.96 -9.28
N CYS A 198 -21.41 17.70 -8.03
CA CYS A 198 -22.35 17.77 -6.91
C CYS A 198 -22.73 19.24 -6.63
N GLU A 199 -24.03 19.53 -6.51
CA GLU A 199 -24.53 20.88 -6.21
C GLU A 199 -23.96 21.48 -4.94
N TYR A 200 -23.76 20.66 -3.89
CA TYR A 200 -23.16 21.10 -2.62
C TYR A 200 -21.65 21.34 -2.74
N TYR A 201 -20.97 20.62 -3.61
CA TYR A 201 -19.57 20.89 -3.92
C TYR A 201 -19.39 22.22 -4.66
N LEU A 202 -20.28 22.49 -5.62
CA LEU A 202 -20.25 23.72 -6.43
C LEU A 202 -20.70 24.97 -5.63
N ASN A 203 -21.63 24.79 -4.68
CA ASN A 203 -22.20 25.87 -3.86
C ASN A 203 -22.18 25.50 -2.38
N PRO A 204 -21.00 25.43 -1.74
CA PRO A 204 -20.90 24.96 -0.37
C PRO A 204 -21.50 25.96 0.61
N ARG A 205 -22.35 25.46 1.50
CA ARG A 205 -22.87 26.17 2.69
C ARG A 205 -22.08 25.66 3.88
N ARG A 206 -21.01 26.34 4.21
CA ARG A 206 -20.12 25.95 5.33
C ARG A 206 -20.67 26.45 6.66
N SER A 207 -20.44 25.69 7.71
CA SER A 207 -20.56 26.19 9.08
C SER A 207 -19.48 27.24 9.31
N ALA A 208 -19.83 28.35 9.95
CA ALA A 208 -18.89 29.40 10.32
C ALA A 208 -17.95 28.95 11.42
#